data_c7610b6a84669c447dec801cabc1a547
#
_entry.id   c7610b6a84669c447dec801cabc1a547
#
_cell.length_a   1.000
_cell.length_b   1.000
_cell.length_c   1.000
_cell.angle_alpha   90.00
_cell.angle_beta   90.00
_cell.angle_gamma   90.00
#
_symmetry.space_group_name_H-M   'P 1'
#
loop_
_entity.id
_entity.type
_entity.pdbx_description
1 polymer ?
#
loop_
_entity_poly.entity_id
_entity_poly.type
_entity_poly.pdbx_seq_one_letter_code
_entity_poly.pdbx_strand_id
1 'polypeptide(L)'
;MKTLLAFALVLWAAIAAHAETQTFLTYDFEFENGSVAPELRVAYETHGDLDPGRDNAILLVHGTSGDRHAFDPVIGPGRTFDTNKYLVITVDAIGGGESSSPKDGLGQDFPRYTIRDMMAVQHALVTHGLELSTLRAVGGSSMGSFVSLEWGIHHPEMVRSLILLVPSPAAEANFQLTVDLLTSVIALDPEWQGGRYTHNPIEGLRLAGMLYYPWAVSAAYLDRISAPRVAKELERSARSYGSWDANSLVFRYAASRAHDVAAPFGGDMNTALSQISAPTLILPSASDRLLGLDGARRIRDGVKHASFAEIPSDLGHSAGYAAPETPEGQFIDQKIRGFLAKIE
;
A
#
# COMPACT_ATOMS: atom_id res chain seq x y z
N MET A 1 1.92 44.83 50.87
CA MET A 1 2.55 43.58 50.37
C MET A 1 1.50 42.78 49.60
N LYS A 2 1.57 42.81 48.29
CA LYS A 2 0.69 42.00 47.41
C LYS A 2 1.52 40.86 46.83
N THR A 3 1.25 39.65 47.24
CA THR A 3 1.91 38.43 46.79
C THR A 3 1.29 38.04 45.45
N LEU A 4 2.06 38.13 44.37
CA LEU A 4 1.70 37.56 43.07
C LEU A 4 2.04 36.04 43.07
N LEU A 5 1.02 35.20 42.97
CA LEU A 5 1.18 33.78 42.64
C LEU A 5 1.32 33.67 41.11
N ALA A 6 2.49 33.26 40.65
CA ALA A 6 2.71 32.87 39.26
C ALA A 6 2.26 31.43 39.07
N PHE A 7 1.21 31.20 38.27
CA PHE A 7 0.84 29.87 37.79
C PHE A 7 1.74 29.51 36.59
N ALA A 8 2.61 28.53 36.79
CA ALA A 8 3.36 27.92 35.68
C ALA A 8 2.46 26.92 34.97
N LEU A 9 2.02 27.28 33.76
CA LEU A 9 1.38 26.33 32.84
C LEU A 9 2.46 25.41 32.31
N VAL A 10 2.49 24.14 32.75
CA VAL A 10 3.30 23.09 32.15
C VAL A 10 2.53 22.57 30.94
N LEU A 11 2.90 23.04 29.74
CA LEU A 11 2.47 22.43 28.49
C LEU A 11 3.17 21.06 28.35
N TRP A 12 2.44 20.00 28.61
CA TRP A 12 2.82 18.66 28.18
C TRP A 12 2.61 18.60 26.66
N ALA A 13 3.68 18.76 25.90
CA ALA A 13 3.70 18.32 24.52
C ALA A 13 3.66 16.79 24.55
N ALA A 14 2.52 16.21 24.22
CA ALA A 14 2.43 14.79 23.94
C ALA A 14 3.29 14.53 22.69
N ILE A 15 4.51 14.04 22.90
CA ILE A 15 5.29 13.43 21.84
C ILE A 15 4.47 12.18 21.47
N ALA A 16 3.89 12.17 20.27
CA ALA A 16 3.31 10.97 19.72
C ALA A 16 4.42 9.91 19.71
N ALA A 17 4.35 8.95 20.61
CA ALA A 17 5.24 7.82 20.57
C ALA A 17 4.91 7.08 19.25
N HIS A 18 5.86 7.06 18.32
CA HIS A 18 5.77 6.15 17.17
C HIS A 18 5.71 4.74 17.73
N ALA A 19 4.86 3.91 17.14
CA ALA A 19 4.82 2.49 17.49
C ALA A 19 6.22 1.89 17.23
N GLU A 20 6.63 0.96 18.09
CA GLU A 20 7.90 0.27 17.93
C GLU A 20 7.79 -0.71 16.75
N THR A 21 8.76 -0.68 15.84
CA THR A 21 8.86 -1.65 14.77
C THR A 21 9.09 -3.04 15.33
N GLN A 22 8.25 -3.97 14.95
CA GLN A 22 8.30 -5.38 15.32
C GLN A 22 8.70 -6.22 14.10
N THR A 23 9.21 -7.41 14.36
CA THR A 23 9.63 -8.34 13.31
C THR A 23 8.97 -9.69 13.53
N PHE A 24 8.28 -10.18 12.49
CA PHE A 24 7.80 -11.55 12.41
C PHE A 24 8.72 -12.36 11.49
N LEU A 25 9.11 -13.55 11.91
CA LEU A 25 9.89 -14.49 11.12
C LEU A 25 9.01 -15.68 10.72
N THR A 26 9.06 -16.05 9.46
CA THR A 26 8.53 -17.32 8.97
C THR A 26 9.63 -18.09 8.29
N TYR A 27 9.58 -19.42 8.39
CA TYR A 27 10.61 -20.31 7.90
C TYR A 27 10.06 -21.23 6.83
N ASP A 28 10.94 -21.65 5.90
CA ASP A 28 10.62 -22.56 4.79
C ASP A 28 9.39 -22.10 4.00
N PHE A 29 9.30 -20.78 3.76
CA PHE A 29 8.18 -20.20 3.01
C PHE A 29 8.29 -20.58 1.53
N GLU A 30 7.28 -21.30 1.04
CA GLU A 30 7.16 -21.67 -0.37
C GLU A 30 6.39 -20.59 -1.14
N PHE A 31 7.05 -20.02 -2.17
CA PHE A 31 6.43 -19.08 -3.10
C PHE A 31 5.61 -19.79 -4.16
N GLU A 32 4.65 -19.10 -4.79
CA GLU A 32 3.82 -19.66 -5.87
C GLU A 32 4.62 -20.31 -7.02
N ASN A 33 5.84 -19.85 -7.26
CA ASN A 33 6.72 -20.40 -8.28
C ASN A 33 7.49 -21.67 -7.83
N GLY A 34 7.23 -22.16 -6.62
CA GLY A 34 7.86 -23.33 -6.03
C GLY A 34 9.25 -23.09 -5.44
N SER A 35 9.77 -21.85 -5.48
CA SER A 35 10.99 -21.52 -4.73
C SER A 35 10.71 -21.43 -3.25
N VAL A 36 11.71 -21.73 -2.41
CA VAL A 36 11.58 -21.72 -0.95
C VAL A 36 12.57 -20.69 -0.37
N ALA A 37 12.08 -19.81 0.47
CA ALA A 37 12.92 -18.99 1.34
C ALA A 37 13.09 -19.71 2.68
N PRO A 38 14.32 -20.07 3.09
CA PRO A 38 14.56 -20.70 4.39
C PRO A 38 14.10 -19.83 5.56
N GLU A 39 14.17 -18.51 5.41
CA GLU A 39 13.70 -17.52 6.36
C GLU A 39 13.18 -16.31 5.61
N LEU A 40 12.00 -15.82 6.01
CA LEU A 40 11.46 -14.51 5.61
C LEU A 40 11.13 -13.69 6.84
N ARG A 41 11.53 -12.41 6.80
CA ARG A 41 11.24 -11.40 7.80
C ARG A 41 10.14 -10.48 7.29
N VAL A 42 9.16 -10.19 8.15
CA VAL A 42 8.14 -9.16 7.93
C VAL A 42 8.25 -8.13 9.04
N ALA A 43 8.59 -6.89 8.68
CA ALA A 43 8.56 -5.76 9.59
C ALA A 43 7.14 -5.18 9.63
N TYR A 44 6.65 -4.90 10.83
CA TYR A 44 5.31 -4.37 11.04
C TYR A 44 5.25 -3.47 12.28
N GLU A 45 4.20 -2.69 12.38
CA GLU A 45 3.86 -1.91 13.56
C GLU A 45 2.40 -2.14 13.93
N THR A 46 2.09 -1.98 15.23
CA THR A 46 0.74 -2.01 15.75
C THR A 46 0.42 -0.72 16.47
N HIS A 47 -0.75 -0.14 16.21
CA HIS A 47 -1.19 1.12 16.78
C HIS A 47 -2.57 0.93 17.42
N GLY A 48 -2.71 1.29 18.71
CA GLY A 48 -3.91 1.05 19.51
C GLY A 48 -3.91 -0.33 20.13
N ASP A 49 -5.02 -0.68 20.76
CA ASP A 49 -5.16 -1.90 21.53
C ASP A 49 -6.12 -2.89 20.88
N LEU A 50 -5.80 -4.17 21.01
CA LEU A 50 -6.71 -5.25 20.64
C LEU A 50 -7.80 -5.35 21.72
N ASP A 51 -9.06 -5.31 21.29
CA ASP A 51 -10.18 -5.45 22.22
C ASP A 51 -10.33 -6.89 22.76
N PRO A 52 -11.10 -7.09 23.85
CA PRO A 52 -11.32 -8.43 24.40
C PRO A 52 -11.98 -9.41 23.41
N GLY A 53 -12.78 -8.91 22.47
CA GLY A 53 -13.41 -9.71 21.42
C GLY A 53 -12.44 -10.13 20.32
N ARG A 54 -11.25 -9.48 20.23
CA ARG A 54 -10.20 -9.71 19.23
C ARG A 54 -10.73 -9.56 17.80
N ASP A 55 -11.66 -8.62 17.58
CA ASP A 55 -12.35 -8.41 16.29
C ASP A 55 -12.26 -6.97 15.76
N ASN A 56 -11.43 -6.13 16.39
CA ASN A 56 -11.22 -4.74 16.03
C ASN A 56 -9.93 -4.50 15.22
N ALA A 57 -9.20 -5.54 14.79
CA ALA A 57 -7.94 -5.39 14.08
C ALA A 57 -8.15 -4.98 12.61
N ILE A 58 -7.37 -4.00 12.15
CA ILE A 58 -7.34 -3.51 10.76
C ILE A 58 -5.93 -3.66 10.21
N LEU A 59 -5.78 -4.37 9.10
CA LEU A 59 -4.51 -4.47 8.36
C LEU A 59 -4.48 -3.43 7.23
N LEU A 60 -3.42 -2.60 7.18
CA LEU A 60 -3.20 -1.61 6.13
C LEU A 60 -1.94 -1.93 5.31
N VAL A 61 -2.09 -1.94 3.99
CA VAL A 61 -1.03 -2.29 3.04
C VAL A 61 -0.76 -1.12 2.10
N HIS A 62 0.51 -0.75 2.02
CA HIS A 62 1.00 0.37 1.21
C HIS A 62 1.08 0.07 -0.30
N GLY A 63 1.28 1.11 -1.12
CA GLY A 63 1.54 1.00 -2.56
C GLY A 63 2.97 0.54 -2.89
N THR A 64 3.27 0.35 -4.18
CA THR A 64 4.51 -0.28 -4.67
C THR A 64 5.79 0.36 -4.13
N SER A 65 5.89 1.68 -4.10
CA SER A 65 7.06 2.41 -3.61
C SER A 65 6.91 2.93 -2.17
N GLY A 66 5.95 2.40 -1.42
CA GLY A 66 5.72 2.76 -0.02
C GLY A 66 6.33 1.76 0.96
N ASP A 67 6.07 2.04 2.22
CA ASP A 67 6.40 1.22 3.38
C ASP A 67 5.27 1.30 4.42
N ARG A 68 5.44 0.69 5.59
CA ARG A 68 4.47 0.66 6.69
C ARG A 68 4.02 2.04 7.18
N HIS A 69 4.82 3.09 6.93
CA HIS A 69 4.52 4.46 7.34
C HIS A 69 3.59 5.22 6.38
N ALA A 70 3.20 4.59 5.27
CA ALA A 70 2.37 5.24 4.23
C ALA A 70 1.02 5.77 4.75
N PHE A 71 0.51 5.20 5.84
CA PHE A 71 -0.77 5.58 6.46
C PHE A 71 -0.62 6.34 7.78
N ASP A 72 0.60 6.64 8.26
CA ASP A 72 0.82 7.38 9.52
C ASP A 72 -0.02 8.65 9.66
N PRO A 73 -0.20 9.48 8.60
CA PRO A 73 -1.00 10.70 8.73
C PRO A 73 -2.47 10.46 9.09
N VAL A 74 -3.01 9.25 8.86
CA VAL A 74 -4.42 8.90 9.05
C VAL A 74 -4.65 7.89 10.18
N ILE A 75 -3.60 7.46 10.89
CA ILE A 75 -3.66 6.57 12.05
C ILE A 75 -3.48 7.38 13.34
N GLY A 76 -4.30 7.11 14.36
CA GLY A 76 -4.17 7.73 15.68
C GLY A 76 -5.51 8.05 16.34
N PRO A 77 -5.49 8.52 17.61
CA PRO A 77 -6.71 8.89 18.32
C PRO A 77 -7.55 9.91 17.53
N GLY A 78 -8.80 9.55 17.25
CA GLY A 78 -9.73 10.41 16.53
C GLY A 78 -9.44 10.61 15.04
N ARG A 79 -8.42 9.96 14.44
CA ARG A 79 -8.12 9.99 13.01
C ARG A 79 -8.98 8.99 12.23
N THR A 80 -8.78 8.88 10.92
CA THR A 80 -9.51 7.96 10.02
C THR A 80 -9.52 6.52 10.57
N PHE A 81 -8.34 6.03 10.92
CA PHE A 81 -8.16 4.78 11.65
C PHE A 81 -7.91 5.09 13.13
N ASP A 82 -9.02 5.25 13.86
CA ASP A 82 -9.06 5.70 15.24
C ASP A 82 -8.51 4.64 16.20
N THR A 83 -7.32 4.85 16.71
CA THR A 83 -6.65 3.92 17.63
C THR A 83 -7.30 3.80 19.01
N ASN A 84 -8.30 4.64 19.34
CA ASN A 84 -9.17 4.42 20.49
C ASN A 84 -10.19 3.30 20.25
N LYS A 85 -10.34 2.82 19.00
CA LYS A 85 -11.35 1.82 18.61
C LYS A 85 -10.72 0.60 17.95
N TYR A 86 -9.63 0.79 17.23
CA TYR A 86 -9.04 -0.22 16.37
C TYR A 86 -7.59 -0.48 16.73
N LEU A 87 -7.21 -1.76 16.70
CA LEU A 87 -5.82 -2.15 16.54
C LEU A 87 -5.47 -2.03 15.07
N VAL A 88 -4.66 -1.06 14.69
CA VAL A 88 -4.21 -0.88 13.30
C VAL A 88 -2.85 -1.52 13.13
N ILE A 89 -2.74 -2.42 12.17
CA ILE A 89 -1.51 -3.14 11.81
C ILE A 89 -1.03 -2.57 10.49
N THR A 90 0.20 -2.05 10.46
CA THR A 90 0.88 -1.62 9.23
C THR A 90 2.08 -2.52 8.96
N VAL A 91 2.30 -2.88 7.71
CA VAL A 91 3.34 -3.84 7.33
C VAL A 91 4.22 -3.29 6.22
N ASP A 92 5.50 -3.64 6.24
CA ASP A 92 6.32 -3.58 5.03
C ASP A 92 6.06 -4.85 4.20
N ALA A 93 5.48 -4.69 3.01
CA ALA A 93 5.38 -5.82 2.09
C ALA A 93 6.78 -6.35 1.74
N ILE A 94 6.94 -7.66 1.56
CA ILE A 94 8.20 -8.25 1.11
C ILE A 94 8.72 -7.55 -0.15
N GLY A 95 10.02 -7.52 -0.30
CA GLY A 95 10.71 -6.80 -1.38
C GLY A 95 11.06 -5.36 -1.04
N GLY A 96 10.93 -4.88 0.20
CA GLY A 96 11.36 -3.53 0.59
C GLY A 96 11.04 -3.16 2.04
N GLY A 97 11.31 -1.91 2.40
CA GLY A 97 11.27 -1.47 3.78
C GLY A 97 12.31 -2.21 4.63
N GLU A 98 11.89 -2.71 5.78
CA GLU A 98 12.69 -3.58 6.66
C GLU A 98 12.29 -5.05 6.57
N SER A 99 11.31 -5.41 5.69
CA SER A 99 10.99 -6.80 5.35
C SER A 99 12.02 -7.39 4.41
N SER A 100 12.10 -8.74 4.36
CA SER A 100 13.02 -9.46 3.47
C SER A 100 12.90 -8.98 2.02
N SER A 101 14.04 -8.72 1.40
CA SER A 101 14.11 -8.10 0.09
C SER A 101 15.42 -8.42 -0.63
N PRO A 102 15.51 -8.21 -1.96
CA PRO A 102 16.73 -8.36 -2.72
C PRO A 102 17.96 -7.67 -2.11
N LYS A 103 17.78 -6.49 -1.49
CA LYS A 103 18.89 -5.73 -0.86
C LYS A 103 19.57 -6.45 0.30
N ASP A 104 18.94 -7.48 0.88
CA ASP A 104 19.46 -8.23 2.04
C ASP A 104 20.55 -9.24 1.66
N GLY A 105 21.15 -9.10 0.49
CA GLY A 105 22.35 -9.83 0.04
C GLY A 105 22.12 -10.80 -1.11
N LEU A 106 20.87 -11.14 -1.44
CA LEU A 106 20.55 -12.07 -2.55
C LEU A 106 20.46 -11.35 -3.91
N GLY A 107 20.21 -10.05 -3.95
CA GLY A 107 20.10 -9.29 -5.20
C GLY A 107 19.14 -9.96 -6.19
N GLN A 108 19.63 -10.27 -7.39
CA GLN A 108 18.86 -10.98 -8.43
C GLN A 108 18.50 -12.42 -8.09
N ASP A 109 19.16 -13.03 -7.12
CA ASP A 109 18.92 -14.39 -6.70
C ASP A 109 17.84 -14.48 -5.59
N PHE A 110 17.28 -13.34 -5.15
CA PHE A 110 16.11 -13.32 -4.29
C PHE A 110 14.92 -13.97 -5.01
N PRO A 111 14.11 -14.82 -4.33
CA PRO A 111 12.95 -15.46 -4.95
C PRO A 111 12.02 -14.45 -5.62
N ARG A 112 11.56 -14.77 -6.83
CA ARG A 112 10.50 -14.00 -7.49
C ARG A 112 9.19 -14.28 -6.76
N TYR A 113 8.47 -13.23 -6.44
CA TYR A 113 7.22 -13.28 -5.69
C TYR A 113 6.09 -12.57 -6.43
N THR A 114 4.87 -12.89 -6.06
CA THR A 114 3.64 -12.33 -6.59
C THR A 114 2.92 -11.47 -5.53
N ILE A 115 1.82 -10.84 -5.91
CA ILE A 115 0.92 -10.18 -4.96
C ILE A 115 0.29 -11.19 -3.99
N ARG A 116 -0.01 -12.41 -4.45
CA ARG A 116 -0.52 -13.49 -3.58
C ARG A 116 0.52 -13.97 -2.58
N ASP A 117 1.79 -14.04 -2.97
CA ASP A 117 2.87 -14.32 -2.01
C ASP A 117 2.97 -13.23 -0.93
N MET A 118 2.82 -11.95 -1.30
CA MET A 118 2.77 -10.86 -0.32
C MET A 118 1.59 -11.05 0.66
N MET A 119 0.41 -11.40 0.16
CA MET A 119 -0.76 -11.69 0.98
C MET A 119 -0.51 -12.91 1.87
N ALA A 120 0.06 -14.00 1.33
CA ALA A 120 0.30 -15.23 2.09
C ALA A 120 1.29 -15.02 3.26
N VAL A 121 2.34 -14.23 3.06
CA VAL A 121 3.27 -13.85 4.14
C VAL A 121 2.57 -13.01 5.21
N GLN A 122 1.71 -12.07 4.81
CA GLN A 122 0.90 -11.28 5.75
C GLN A 122 -0.11 -12.15 6.49
N HIS A 123 -0.69 -13.14 5.83
CA HIS A 123 -1.57 -14.12 6.48
C HIS A 123 -0.83 -14.91 7.56
N ALA A 124 0.41 -15.33 7.30
CA ALA A 124 1.23 -15.97 8.32
C ALA A 124 1.52 -15.03 9.51
N LEU A 125 1.84 -13.75 9.27
CA LEU A 125 1.98 -12.76 10.34
C LEU A 125 0.70 -12.64 11.17
N VAL A 126 -0.46 -12.48 10.52
CA VAL A 126 -1.75 -12.27 11.20
C VAL A 126 -2.13 -13.49 12.03
N THR A 127 -1.99 -14.70 11.47
CA THR A 127 -2.44 -15.95 12.13
C THR A 127 -1.43 -16.50 13.13
N HIS A 128 -0.14 -16.50 12.82
CA HIS A 128 0.89 -17.11 13.67
C HIS A 128 1.67 -16.09 14.50
N GLY A 129 1.86 -14.87 13.98
CA GLY A 129 2.57 -13.82 14.70
C GLY A 129 1.68 -13.06 15.69
N LEU A 130 0.47 -12.71 15.26
CA LEU A 130 -0.48 -11.93 16.05
C LEU A 130 -1.62 -12.79 16.64
N GLU A 131 -1.70 -14.05 16.26
CA GLU A 131 -2.72 -15.01 16.70
C GLU A 131 -4.15 -14.49 16.48
N LEU A 132 -4.39 -13.80 15.35
CA LEU A 132 -5.70 -13.26 14.97
C LEU A 132 -6.40 -14.23 14.02
N SER A 133 -7.66 -14.51 14.27
CA SER A 133 -8.52 -15.34 13.41
C SER A 133 -9.42 -14.51 12.50
N THR A 134 -9.56 -13.20 12.77
CA THR A 134 -10.37 -12.29 11.98
C THR A 134 -9.74 -10.91 11.91
N LEU A 135 -10.01 -10.20 10.80
CA LEU A 135 -9.68 -8.80 10.60
C LEU A 135 -10.96 -8.01 10.36
N ARG A 136 -11.16 -6.95 11.13
CA ARG A 136 -12.27 -6.00 10.93
C ARG A 136 -12.26 -5.42 9.53
N ALA A 137 -11.05 -5.08 9.06
CA ALA A 137 -10.83 -4.65 7.69
C ALA A 137 -9.44 -5.03 7.21
N VAL A 138 -9.32 -5.28 5.92
CA VAL A 138 -8.05 -5.20 5.19
C VAL A 138 -8.18 -4.04 4.22
N GLY A 139 -7.22 -3.12 4.27
CA GLY A 139 -7.25 -1.94 3.43
C GLY A 139 -5.90 -1.64 2.80
N GLY A 140 -5.93 -0.99 1.64
CA GLY A 140 -4.70 -0.60 0.99
C GLY A 140 -4.91 0.36 -0.16
N SER A 141 -3.80 0.94 -0.62
CA SER A 141 -3.78 1.86 -1.75
C SER A 141 -2.89 1.31 -2.86
N SER A 142 -3.36 1.39 -4.13
CA SER A 142 -2.58 0.92 -5.30
C SER A 142 -2.23 -0.57 -5.15
N MET A 143 -0.94 -0.95 -5.16
CA MET A 143 -0.49 -2.32 -4.86
C MET A 143 -1.11 -2.87 -3.55
N GLY A 144 -1.25 -2.03 -2.52
CA GLY A 144 -1.91 -2.45 -1.29
C GLY A 144 -3.37 -2.83 -1.50
N SER A 145 -4.08 -2.22 -2.45
CA SER A 145 -5.43 -2.64 -2.83
C SER A 145 -5.44 -3.97 -3.59
N PHE A 146 -4.37 -4.27 -4.36
CA PHE A 146 -4.20 -5.58 -5.00
C PHE A 146 -4.07 -6.69 -3.94
N VAL A 147 -3.20 -6.47 -2.95
CA VAL A 147 -3.04 -7.39 -1.82
C VAL A 147 -4.34 -7.54 -1.04
N SER A 148 -5.09 -6.43 -0.82
CA SER A 148 -6.38 -6.48 -0.12
C SER A 148 -7.43 -7.29 -0.88
N LEU A 149 -7.44 -7.23 -2.22
CA LEU A 149 -8.31 -8.07 -3.05
C LEU A 149 -7.96 -9.56 -2.89
N GLU A 150 -6.68 -9.91 -2.92
CA GLU A 150 -6.23 -11.29 -2.70
C GLU A 150 -6.64 -11.81 -1.31
N TRP A 151 -6.57 -10.97 -0.27
CA TRP A 151 -7.11 -11.29 1.05
C TRP A 151 -8.60 -11.63 1.03
N GLY A 152 -9.40 -10.78 0.37
CA GLY A 152 -10.85 -10.99 0.29
C GLY A 152 -11.24 -12.22 -0.53
N ILE A 153 -10.43 -12.61 -1.51
CA ILE A 153 -10.66 -13.76 -2.38
C ILE A 153 -10.23 -15.07 -1.71
N HIS A 154 -9.05 -15.09 -1.07
CA HIS A 154 -8.45 -16.32 -0.56
C HIS A 154 -8.75 -16.60 0.92
N HIS A 155 -9.13 -15.56 1.69
CA HIS A 155 -9.47 -15.69 3.12
C HIS A 155 -10.79 -14.96 3.46
N PRO A 156 -11.89 -15.23 2.71
CA PRO A 156 -13.16 -14.53 2.91
C PRO A 156 -13.77 -14.74 4.32
N GLU A 157 -13.41 -15.82 5.00
CA GLU A 157 -13.85 -16.13 6.37
C GLU A 157 -13.14 -15.27 7.43
N MET A 158 -11.95 -14.77 7.12
CA MET A 158 -11.15 -13.95 8.05
C MET A 158 -11.44 -12.45 7.89
N VAL A 159 -11.84 -12.01 6.69
CA VAL A 159 -11.95 -10.59 6.34
C VAL A 159 -13.39 -10.12 6.48
N ARG A 160 -13.66 -9.23 7.45
CA ARG A 160 -15.00 -8.67 7.65
C ARG A 160 -15.33 -7.52 6.72
N SER A 161 -14.32 -6.81 6.21
CA SER A 161 -14.52 -5.75 5.20
C SER A 161 -13.25 -5.44 4.43
N LEU A 162 -13.40 -4.85 3.21
CA LEU A 162 -12.28 -4.36 2.40
C LEU A 162 -12.38 -2.85 2.18
N ILE A 163 -11.20 -2.18 2.19
CA ILE A 163 -11.07 -0.75 1.89
C ILE A 163 -10.04 -0.59 0.77
N LEU A 164 -10.50 -0.26 -0.44
CA LEU A 164 -9.69 -0.23 -1.65
C LEU A 164 -9.52 1.20 -2.15
N LEU A 165 -8.32 1.76 -2.03
CA LEU A 165 -7.96 3.08 -2.54
C LEU A 165 -7.25 2.93 -3.88
N VAL A 166 -7.71 3.64 -4.90
CA VAL A 166 -7.21 3.62 -6.29
C VAL A 166 -6.90 2.20 -6.79
N PRO A 167 -7.90 1.27 -6.75
CA PRO A 167 -7.70 -0.14 -7.01
C PRO A 167 -7.81 -0.51 -8.48
N SER A 168 -7.25 -1.69 -8.83
CA SER A 168 -7.61 -2.47 -10.02
C SER A 168 -7.57 -3.96 -9.69
N PRO A 169 -8.41 -4.82 -10.30
CA PRO A 169 -8.38 -6.26 -10.07
C PRO A 169 -7.30 -6.96 -10.88
N ALA A 170 -6.72 -6.27 -11.86
CA ALA A 170 -5.61 -6.75 -12.68
C ALA A 170 -4.73 -5.59 -13.15
N ALA A 171 -3.50 -5.88 -13.47
CA ALA A 171 -2.58 -4.95 -14.12
C ALA A 171 -2.96 -4.81 -15.61
N GLU A 172 -3.61 -3.70 -15.95
CA GLU A 172 -3.99 -3.35 -17.32
C GLU A 172 -2.77 -2.99 -18.16
N ALA A 173 -2.92 -3.03 -19.50
CA ALA A 173 -1.85 -2.75 -20.46
C ALA A 173 -1.16 -1.39 -20.21
N ASN A 174 -1.91 -0.34 -19.82
CA ASN A 174 -1.35 0.97 -19.50
C ASN A 174 -0.40 0.92 -18.30
N PHE A 175 -0.78 0.22 -17.23
CA PHE A 175 0.06 0.03 -16.06
C PHE A 175 1.27 -0.86 -16.36
N GLN A 176 1.06 -1.97 -17.10
CA GLN A 176 2.14 -2.86 -17.52
C GLN A 176 3.19 -2.10 -18.35
N LEU A 177 2.75 -1.30 -19.34
CA LEU A 177 3.65 -0.45 -20.14
C LEU A 177 4.40 0.56 -19.27
N THR A 178 3.73 1.19 -18.32
CA THR A 178 4.39 2.13 -17.40
C THR A 178 5.50 1.43 -16.62
N VAL A 179 5.24 0.24 -16.07
CA VAL A 179 6.25 -0.55 -15.35
C VAL A 179 7.41 -0.95 -16.27
N ASP A 180 7.12 -1.38 -17.51
CA ASP A 180 8.15 -1.73 -18.50
C ASP A 180 9.05 -0.53 -18.81
N LEU A 181 8.49 0.67 -18.94
CA LEU A 181 9.26 1.91 -19.15
C LEU A 181 10.13 2.24 -17.93
N LEU A 182 9.58 2.16 -16.70
CA LEU A 182 10.33 2.44 -15.47
C LEU A 182 11.52 1.49 -15.31
N THR A 183 11.30 0.19 -15.50
CA THR A 183 12.36 -0.82 -15.37
C THR A 183 13.39 -0.68 -16.49
N SER A 184 12.97 -0.34 -17.71
CA SER A 184 13.89 -0.08 -18.84
C SER A 184 14.79 1.13 -18.57
N VAL A 185 14.25 2.20 -18.00
CA VAL A 185 15.04 3.40 -17.65
C VAL A 185 16.07 3.08 -16.56
N ILE A 186 15.72 2.29 -15.54
CA ILE A 186 16.68 1.81 -14.53
C ILE A 186 17.79 1.00 -15.21
N ALA A 187 17.43 0.14 -16.16
CA ALA A 187 18.38 -0.73 -16.86
C ALA A 187 19.34 0.01 -17.82
N LEU A 188 19.05 1.29 -18.17
CA LEU A 188 19.96 2.13 -18.94
C LEU A 188 21.13 2.69 -18.13
N ASP A 189 21.03 2.67 -16.80
CA ASP A 189 22.12 3.09 -15.92
C ASP A 189 23.31 2.11 -16.07
N PRO A 190 24.54 2.62 -16.36
CA PRO A 190 25.72 1.76 -16.49
C PRO A 190 26.00 0.88 -15.25
N GLU A 191 25.62 1.35 -14.07
CA GLU A 191 25.79 0.60 -12.82
C GLU A 191 24.81 -0.58 -12.70
N TRP A 192 23.70 -0.64 -13.47
CA TRP A 192 22.69 -1.68 -13.36
C TRP A 192 23.23 -3.11 -13.59
N GLN A 193 24.08 -3.31 -14.60
CA GLN A 193 24.75 -4.58 -14.90
C GLN A 193 23.82 -5.80 -14.87
N GLY A 194 22.59 -5.66 -15.43
CA GLY A 194 21.61 -6.73 -15.42
C GLY A 194 21.05 -7.06 -14.03
N GLY A 195 21.12 -6.11 -13.09
CA GLY A 195 20.72 -6.29 -11.69
C GLY A 195 21.80 -6.93 -10.80
N ARG A 196 23.02 -7.15 -11.31
CA ARG A 196 24.15 -7.69 -10.56
C ARG A 196 25.18 -6.59 -10.22
N TYR A 197 24.65 -5.41 -9.87
CA TYR A 197 25.44 -4.22 -9.54
C TYR A 197 26.19 -4.38 -8.20
N THR A 198 27.34 -3.71 -8.11
CA THR A 198 28.08 -3.48 -6.85
C THR A 198 27.73 -2.12 -6.25
N HIS A 199 27.36 -1.16 -7.09
CA HIS A 199 26.87 0.16 -6.70
C HIS A 199 25.45 0.33 -7.24
N ASN A 200 24.54 0.73 -6.37
CA ASN A 200 23.13 0.88 -6.73
C ASN A 200 22.98 1.90 -7.88
N PRO A 201 22.22 1.59 -8.96
CA PRO A 201 22.06 2.46 -10.12
C PRO A 201 21.15 3.65 -9.80
N ILE A 202 21.68 4.60 -9.02
CA ILE A 202 20.90 5.71 -8.43
C ILE A 202 20.38 6.65 -9.51
N GLU A 203 21.14 6.92 -10.56
CA GLU A 203 20.69 7.83 -11.63
C GLU A 203 19.54 7.21 -12.44
N GLY A 204 19.59 5.92 -12.74
CA GLY A 204 18.49 5.19 -13.36
C GLY A 204 17.23 5.20 -12.50
N LEU A 205 17.37 4.98 -11.18
CA LEU A 205 16.28 5.08 -10.22
C LEU A 205 15.67 6.49 -10.17
N ARG A 206 16.52 7.53 -10.10
CA ARG A 206 16.06 8.93 -10.10
C ARG A 206 15.27 9.26 -11.38
N LEU A 207 15.77 8.84 -12.54
CA LEU A 207 15.08 9.02 -13.82
C LEU A 207 13.75 8.27 -13.85
N ALA A 208 13.69 7.04 -13.32
CA ALA A 208 12.44 6.29 -13.20
C ALA A 208 11.41 7.04 -12.32
N GLY A 209 11.85 7.65 -11.22
CA GLY A 209 10.98 8.49 -10.38
C GLY A 209 10.44 9.71 -11.11
N MET A 210 11.27 10.38 -11.93
CA MET A 210 10.83 11.50 -12.78
C MET A 210 9.83 11.04 -13.84
N LEU A 211 10.07 9.88 -14.45
CA LEU A 211 9.18 9.29 -15.47
C LEU A 211 7.84 8.87 -14.87
N TYR A 212 7.85 8.33 -13.64
CA TYR A 212 6.63 7.93 -12.93
C TYR A 212 5.70 9.10 -12.60
N TYR A 213 6.25 10.27 -12.26
CA TYR A 213 5.48 11.39 -11.73
C TYR A 213 4.28 11.82 -12.60
N PRO A 214 4.42 12.02 -13.94
CA PRO A 214 3.29 12.38 -14.78
C PRO A 214 2.22 11.28 -14.92
N TRP A 215 2.50 10.05 -14.55
CA TRP A 215 1.50 8.98 -14.44
C TRP A 215 0.79 8.98 -13.09
N ALA A 216 1.49 9.40 -12.05
CA ALA A 216 0.95 9.49 -10.69
C ALA A 216 -0.06 10.62 -10.51
N VAL A 217 0.01 11.69 -11.32
CA VAL A 217 -0.88 12.85 -11.26
C VAL A 217 -1.63 13.06 -12.58
N SER A 218 -2.72 13.83 -12.57
CA SER A 218 -3.45 14.15 -13.79
C SER A 218 -2.78 15.25 -14.62
N ALA A 219 -3.09 15.33 -15.92
CA ALA A 219 -2.67 16.44 -16.76
C ALA A 219 -3.25 17.78 -16.23
N ALA A 220 -4.52 17.80 -15.82
CA ALA A 220 -5.16 18.98 -15.26
C ALA A 220 -4.45 19.52 -14.01
N TYR A 221 -3.94 18.63 -13.16
CA TYR A 221 -3.12 19.04 -12.02
C TYR A 221 -1.81 19.70 -12.47
N LEU A 222 -1.11 19.10 -13.43
CA LEU A 222 0.16 19.63 -13.95
C LEU A 222 -0.02 21.00 -14.61
N ASP A 223 -1.10 21.19 -15.39
CA ASP A 223 -1.40 22.44 -16.07
C ASP A 223 -1.76 23.58 -15.09
N ARG A 224 -2.21 23.24 -13.89
CA ARG A 224 -2.63 24.21 -12.86
C ARG A 224 -1.49 24.68 -11.98
N ILE A 225 -0.43 23.90 -11.81
CA ILE A 225 0.69 24.26 -10.94
C ILE A 225 1.79 24.99 -11.70
N SER A 226 2.55 25.86 -11.01
CA SER A 226 3.64 26.63 -11.63
C SER A 226 4.83 25.76 -12.01
N ALA A 227 5.59 26.16 -13.04
CA ALA A 227 6.79 25.44 -13.46
C ALA A 227 7.81 25.19 -12.32
N PRO A 228 8.08 26.16 -11.41
CA PRO A 228 8.93 25.89 -10.24
C PRO A 228 8.36 24.80 -9.32
N ARG A 229 7.03 24.71 -9.19
CA ARG A 229 6.38 23.65 -8.42
C ARG A 229 6.54 22.29 -9.09
N VAL A 230 6.35 22.21 -10.42
CA VAL A 230 6.60 20.99 -11.19
C VAL A 230 8.03 20.50 -10.97
N ALA A 231 9.03 21.38 -11.10
CA ALA A 231 10.44 21.02 -10.89
C ALA A 231 10.69 20.47 -9.48
N LYS A 232 10.08 21.07 -8.44
CA LYS A 232 10.20 20.60 -7.07
C LYS A 232 9.58 19.21 -6.87
N GLU A 233 8.41 18.95 -7.46
CA GLU A 233 7.74 17.66 -7.36
C GLU A 233 8.50 16.56 -8.13
N LEU A 234 9.03 16.87 -9.31
CA LEU A 234 9.89 15.94 -10.05
C LEU A 234 11.14 15.57 -9.26
N GLU A 235 11.80 16.57 -8.65
CA GLU A 235 12.97 16.31 -7.81
C GLU A 235 12.62 15.50 -6.55
N ARG A 236 11.44 15.72 -5.97
CA ARG A 236 10.95 14.90 -4.84
C ARG A 236 10.75 13.45 -5.27
N SER A 237 10.11 13.22 -6.41
CA SER A 237 9.91 11.88 -6.98
C SER A 237 11.24 11.20 -7.30
N ALA A 238 12.18 11.93 -7.92
CA ALA A 238 13.52 11.44 -8.20
C ALA A 238 14.25 11.00 -6.92
N ARG A 239 14.24 11.81 -5.87
CA ARG A 239 14.87 11.45 -4.58
C ARG A 239 14.21 10.24 -3.94
N SER A 240 12.88 10.16 -3.97
CA SER A 240 12.14 9.02 -3.42
C SER A 240 12.54 7.72 -4.08
N TYR A 241 12.62 7.69 -5.40
CA TYR A 241 13.06 6.50 -6.14
C TYR A 241 14.56 6.22 -5.95
N GLY A 242 15.40 7.26 -5.96
CA GLY A 242 16.84 7.14 -5.73
C GLY A 242 17.21 6.60 -4.35
N SER A 243 16.30 6.58 -3.37
CA SER A 243 16.52 5.98 -2.05
C SER A 243 16.25 4.47 -2.02
N TRP A 244 15.66 3.90 -3.09
CA TRP A 244 15.41 2.47 -3.18
C TRP A 244 16.67 1.69 -3.60
N ASP A 245 16.73 0.43 -3.18
CA ASP A 245 17.54 -0.57 -3.85
C ASP A 245 16.86 -0.94 -5.18
N ALA A 246 17.63 -0.97 -6.26
CA ALA A 246 17.06 -1.12 -7.59
C ALA A 246 16.41 -2.50 -7.81
N ASN A 247 17.03 -3.58 -7.34
CA ASN A 247 16.44 -4.92 -7.44
C ASN A 247 15.14 -5.01 -6.64
N SER A 248 15.14 -4.44 -5.43
CA SER A 248 13.96 -4.43 -4.56
C SER A 248 12.78 -3.71 -5.23
N LEU A 249 13.02 -2.56 -5.85
CA LEU A 249 11.98 -1.81 -6.56
C LEU A 249 11.51 -2.56 -7.83
N VAL A 250 12.43 -3.07 -8.63
CA VAL A 250 12.14 -3.81 -9.87
C VAL A 250 11.33 -5.08 -9.56
N PHE A 251 11.65 -5.82 -8.50
CA PHE A 251 10.89 -7.02 -8.11
C PHE A 251 9.47 -6.68 -7.67
N ARG A 252 9.28 -5.60 -6.89
CA ARG A 252 7.94 -5.13 -6.52
C ARG A 252 7.12 -4.70 -7.74
N TYR A 253 7.73 -3.99 -8.67
CA TYR A 253 7.06 -3.64 -9.92
C TYR A 253 6.74 -4.87 -10.75
N ALA A 254 7.61 -5.88 -10.81
CA ALA A 254 7.34 -7.12 -11.51
C ALA A 254 6.14 -7.87 -10.90
N ALA A 255 6.05 -7.96 -9.57
CA ALA A 255 4.90 -8.54 -8.88
C ALA A 255 3.61 -7.76 -9.17
N SER A 256 3.66 -6.42 -9.09
CA SER A 256 2.49 -5.57 -9.39
C SER A 256 2.06 -5.67 -10.87
N ARG A 257 3.02 -5.75 -11.79
CA ARG A 257 2.78 -5.90 -13.24
C ARG A 257 2.11 -7.22 -13.60
N ALA A 258 2.40 -8.26 -12.85
CA ALA A 258 1.84 -9.60 -13.05
C ALA A 258 0.50 -9.81 -12.33
N HIS A 259 0.03 -8.80 -11.57
CA HIS A 259 -1.21 -8.91 -10.79
C HIS A 259 -2.42 -9.16 -11.68
N ASP A 260 -3.14 -10.24 -11.39
CA ASP A 260 -4.45 -10.59 -11.95
C ASP A 260 -5.17 -11.54 -11.00
N VAL A 261 -6.22 -11.05 -10.36
CA VAL A 261 -7.02 -11.86 -9.42
C VAL A 261 -7.74 -13.01 -10.13
N ALA A 262 -7.92 -12.93 -11.46
CA ALA A 262 -8.58 -13.96 -12.24
C ALA A 262 -7.65 -15.13 -12.63
N ALA A 263 -6.34 -14.97 -12.51
CA ALA A 263 -5.39 -15.99 -12.94
C ALA A 263 -5.63 -17.39 -12.31
N PRO A 264 -5.89 -17.51 -10.98
CA PRO A 264 -6.22 -18.80 -10.38
C PRO A 264 -7.57 -19.39 -10.84
N PHE A 265 -8.41 -18.58 -11.46
CA PHE A 265 -9.76 -18.93 -11.91
C PHE A 265 -9.84 -19.08 -13.45
N GLY A 266 -8.71 -19.39 -14.09
CA GLY A 266 -8.65 -19.56 -15.54
C GLY A 266 -8.93 -18.28 -16.35
N GLY A 267 -8.73 -17.11 -15.75
CA GLY A 267 -9.00 -15.81 -16.36
C GLY A 267 -10.44 -15.32 -16.18
N ASP A 268 -11.29 -16.04 -15.44
CA ASP A 268 -12.68 -15.59 -15.17
C ASP A 268 -12.70 -14.59 -14.01
N MET A 269 -12.74 -13.31 -14.36
CA MET A 269 -12.80 -12.18 -13.44
C MET A 269 -14.05 -12.20 -12.56
N ASN A 270 -15.19 -12.60 -13.11
CA ASN A 270 -16.43 -12.64 -12.36
C ASN A 270 -16.40 -13.73 -11.29
N THR A 271 -15.89 -14.91 -11.64
CA THR A 271 -15.69 -15.99 -10.66
C THR A 271 -14.73 -15.55 -9.55
N ALA A 272 -13.60 -14.89 -9.87
CA ALA A 272 -12.65 -14.40 -8.88
C ALA A 272 -13.29 -13.37 -7.93
N LEU A 273 -13.90 -12.32 -8.46
CA LEU A 273 -14.50 -11.25 -7.64
C LEU A 273 -15.69 -11.74 -6.83
N SER A 274 -16.44 -12.74 -7.30
CA SER A 274 -17.55 -13.33 -6.55
C SER A 274 -17.14 -14.09 -5.29
N GLN A 275 -15.85 -14.44 -5.13
CA GLN A 275 -15.33 -15.04 -3.88
C GLN A 275 -15.36 -14.03 -2.73
N ILE A 276 -15.34 -12.73 -3.02
CA ILE A 276 -15.35 -11.68 -2.00
C ILE A 276 -16.75 -11.57 -1.41
N SER A 277 -16.96 -12.14 -0.23
CA SER A 277 -18.19 -12.06 0.53
C SER A 277 -18.28 -10.81 1.41
N ALA A 278 -17.15 -10.23 1.76
CA ALA A 278 -17.03 -9.08 2.65
C ALA A 278 -17.59 -7.80 2.00
N PRO A 279 -18.29 -6.94 2.76
CA PRO A 279 -18.56 -5.57 2.34
C PRO A 279 -17.27 -4.88 1.89
N THR A 280 -17.30 -4.22 0.73
CA THR A 280 -16.11 -3.65 0.11
C THR A 280 -16.35 -2.18 -0.24
N LEU A 281 -15.53 -1.28 0.33
CA LEU A 281 -15.48 0.12 -0.02
C LEU A 281 -14.43 0.36 -1.11
N ILE A 282 -14.86 0.93 -2.24
CA ILE A 282 -14.04 1.17 -3.42
C ILE A 282 -13.94 2.67 -3.65
N LEU A 283 -12.74 3.23 -3.52
CA LEU A 283 -12.45 4.65 -3.64
C LEU A 283 -11.43 4.92 -4.77
N PRO A 284 -11.84 4.87 -6.05
CA PRO A 284 -10.98 5.25 -7.16
C PRO A 284 -10.87 6.77 -7.28
N SER A 285 -9.84 7.26 -7.95
CA SER A 285 -9.73 8.65 -8.39
C SER A 285 -10.20 8.79 -9.83
N ALA A 286 -11.11 9.73 -10.09
CA ALA A 286 -11.66 9.99 -11.43
C ALA A 286 -10.58 10.41 -12.45
N SER A 287 -9.50 11.00 -11.97
CA SER A 287 -8.39 11.50 -12.78
C SER A 287 -7.17 10.58 -12.81
N ASP A 288 -7.29 9.35 -12.27
CA ASP A 288 -6.19 8.38 -12.25
C ASP A 288 -5.81 7.95 -13.67
N ARG A 289 -4.55 8.24 -14.06
CA ARG A 289 -4.00 7.88 -15.36
C ARG A 289 -3.20 6.57 -15.33
N LEU A 290 -2.88 6.10 -14.13
CA LEU A 290 -2.06 4.90 -13.94
C LEU A 290 -2.90 3.63 -14.02
N LEU A 291 -3.94 3.51 -13.18
CA LEU A 291 -4.84 2.36 -13.13
C LEU A 291 -6.22 2.65 -13.76
N GLY A 292 -6.61 3.92 -13.84
CA GLY A 292 -7.89 4.33 -14.41
C GLY A 292 -9.11 3.93 -13.56
N LEU A 293 -10.31 4.11 -14.12
CA LEU A 293 -11.58 3.81 -13.45
C LEU A 293 -12.15 2.43 -13.80
N ASP A 294 -11.78 1.87 -14.93
CA ASP A 294 -12.45 0.68 -15.45
C ASP A 294 -12.18 -0.56 -14.60
N GLY A 295 -10.96 -0.68 -14.06
CA GLY A 295 -10.63 -1.72 -13.09
C GLY A 295 -11.49 -1.61 -11.83
N ALA A 296 -11.60 -0.42 -11.26
CA ALA A 296 -12.44 -0.18 -10.08
C ALA A 296 -13.92 -0.44 -10.34
N ARG A 297 -14.42 -0.11 -11.52
CA ARG A 297 -15.80 -0.43 -11.93
C ARG A 297 -16.04 -1.93 -12.04
N ARG A 298 -15.07 -2.69 -12.59
CA ARG A 298 -15.17 -4.16 -12.61
C ARG A 298 -15.23 -4.75 -11.20
N ILE A 299 -14.45 -4.21 -10.24
CA ILE A 299 -14.54 -4.64 -8.83
C ILE A 299 -15.95 -4.36 -8.30
N ARG A 300 -16.49 -3.14 -8.51
CA ARG A 300 -17.87 -2.78 -8.12
C ARG A 300 -18.92 -3.76 -8.65
N ASP A 301 -18.79 -4.11 -9.93
CA ASP A 301 -19.79 -4.91 -10.63
C ASP A 301 -19.67 -6.41 -10.30
N GLY A 302 -18.47 -6.88 -9.91
CA GLY A 302 -18.21 -8.29 -9.56
C GLY A 302 -18.37 -8.61 -8.08
N VAL A 303 -18.24 -7.63 -7.17
CA VAL A 303 -18.34 -7.84 -5.72
C VAL A 303 -19.75 -7.58 -5.24
N LYS A 304 -20.36 -8.57 -4.55
CA LYS A 304 -21.78 -8.55 -4.15
C LYS A 304 -22.16 -7.37 -3.26
N HIS A 305 -21.29 -7.00 -2.31
CA HIS A 305 -21.55 -5.96 -1.32
C HIS A 305 -20.63 -4.76 -1.50
N ALA A 306 -20.53 -4.25 -2.72
CA ALA A 306 -19.69 -3.13 -3.08
C ALA A 306 -20.33 -1.77 -2.75
N SER A 307 -19.56 -0.89 -2.14
CA SER A 307 -19.82 0.55 -1.98
C SER A 307 -18.79 1.30 -2.80
N PHE A 308 -19.22 2.13 -3.75
CA PHE A 308 -18.37 2.81 -4.71
C PHE A 308 -18.50 4.33 -4.59
N ALA A 309 -17.38 5.04 -4.42
CA ALA A 309 -17.38 6.50 -4.42
C ALA A 309 -16.08 7.03 -5.04
N GLU A 310 -16.22 7.78 -6.14
CA GLU A 310 -15.08 8.40 -6.81
C GLU A 310 -14.53 9.55 -5.96
N ILE A 311 -13.21 9.55 -5.70
CA ILE A 311 -12.53 10.67 -5.03
C ILE A 311 -12.56 11.86 -6.01
N PRO A 312 -13.18 13.00 -5.63
CA PRO A 312 -13.30 14.16 -6.50
C PRO A 312 -11.97 14.94 -6.52
N SER A 313 -11.02 14.49 -7.34
CA SER A 313 -9.65 15.01 -7.34
C SER A 313 -9.03 15.10 -8.73
N ASP A 314 -8.15 16.06 -8.94
CA ASP A 314 -7.22 16.12 -10.07
C ASP A 314 -5.82 15.58 -9.72
N LEU A 315 -5.61 15.07 -8.50
CA LEU A 315 -4.35 14.48 -8.05
C LEU A 315 -4.00 13.14 -8.72
N GLY A 316 -4.87 12.63 -9.59
CA GLY A 316 -4.63 11.37 -10.29
C GLY A 316 -4.54 10.18 -9.32
N HIS A 317 -3.60 9.28 -9.57
CA HIS A 317 -3.32 8.13 -8.72
C HIS A 317 -2.89 8.52 -7.29
N SER A 318 -2.20 9.67 -7.16
CA SER A 318 -1.74 10.18 -5.86
C SER A 318 -2.89 10.55 -4.91
N ALA A 319 -4.13 10.66 -5.41
CA ALA A 319 -5.31 10.90 -4.56
C ALA A 319 -5.53 9.81 -3.51
N GLY A 320 -5.06 8.58 -3.74
CA GLY A 320 -5.12 7.49 -2.77
C GLY A 320 -4.30 7.71 -1.49
N TYR A 321 -3.42 8.73 -1.50
CA TYR A 321 -2.61 9.17 -0.36
C TYR A 321 -2.78 10.67 -0.08
N ALA A 322 -3.96 11.21 -0.36
CA ALA A 322 -4.24 12.62 -0.11
C ALA A 322 -4.08 12.94 1.38
N ALA A 323 -3.41 14.06 1.67
CA ALA A 323 -3.19 14.48 3.05
C ALA A 323 -4.53 14.77 3.77
N PRO A 324 -4.66 14.42 5.06
CA PRO A 324 -5.94 14.49 5.80
C PRO A 324 -6.62 15.86 5.79
N GLU A 325 -5.82 16.94 5.72
CA GLU A 325 -6.30 18.33 5.71
C GLU A 325 -6.82 18.79 4.34
N THR A 326 -6.58 18.04 3.28
CA THR A 326 -7.06 18.36 1.93
C THR A 326 -8.53 17.97 1.73
N PRO A 327 -9.24 18.58 0.77
CA PRO A 327 -10.60 18.15 0.45
C PRO A 327 -10.72 16.67 0.11
N GLU A 328 -9.74 16.13 -0.62
CA GLU A 328 -9.67 14.72 -0.99
C GLU A 328 -9.47 13.83 0.25
N GLY A 329 -8.54 14.20 1.14
CA GLY A 329 -8.29 13.48 2.39
C GLY A 329 -9.52 13.47 3.30
N GLN A 330 -10.22 14.60 3.42
CA GLN A 330 -11.47 14.72 4.17
C GLN A 330 -12.59 13.86 3.56
N PHE A 331 -12.68 13.81 2.22
CA PHE A 331 -13.62 12.92 1.54
C PHE A 331 -13.33 11.45 1.84
N ILE A 332 -12.06 11.03 1.74
CA ILE A 332 -11.62 9.66 2.05
C ILE A 332 -11.93 9.33 3.52
N ASP A 333 -11.57 10.23 4.46
CA ASP A 333 -11.86 10.08 5.89
C ASP A 333 -13.36 9.84 6.14
N GLN A 334 -14.21 10.70 5.59
CA GLN A 334 -15.67 10.58 5.74
C GLN A 334 -16.18 9.22 5.23
N LYS A 335 -15.68 8.79 4.05
CA LYS A 335 -16.14 7.53 3.45
C LYS A 335 -15.69 6.32 4.26
N ILE A 336 -14.44 6.27 4.68
CA ILE A 336 -13.89 5.16 5.47
C ILE A 336 -14.57 5.09 6.84
N ARG A 337 -14.68 6.20 7.58
CA ARG A 337 -15.36 6.21 8.88
C ARG A 337 -16.82 5.80 8.78
N GLY A 338 -17.54 6.36 7.79
CA GLY A 338 -18.94 6.02 7.56
C GLY A 338 -19.16 4.57 7.10
N PHE A 339 -18.16 3.96 6.47
CA PHE A 339 -18.18 2.56 6.09
C PHE A 339 -17.89 1.66 7.31
N LEU A 340 -16.78 1.89 8.02
CA LEU A 340 -16.39 1.09 9.19
C LEU A 340 -17.44 1.10 10.32
N ALA A 341 -18.17 2.22 10.45
CA ALA A 341 -19.26 2.31 11.44
C ALA A 341 -20.46 1.37 11.16
N LYS A 342 -20.56 0.80 9.95
CA LYS A 342 -21.64 -0.12 9.54
C LYS A 342 -21.19 -1.59 9.54
N ILE A 343 -19.92 -1.84 9.75
CA ILE A 343 -19.38 -3.21 9.85
C ILE A 343 -19.65 -3.74 11.25
N GLU A 344 -20.36 -4.85 11.35
CA GLU A 344 -20.70 -5.52 12.60
C GLU A 344 -19.57 -6.46 13.08
#